data_8c8ef62e1b807fe6a76682a8643099cf
#
_entry.id   8c8ef62e1b807fe6a76682a8643099cf
#
_cell.length_a   1.000
_cell.length_b   1.000
_cell.length_c   1.000
_cell.angle_alpha   90.00
_cell.angle_beta   90.00
_cell.angle_gamma   90.00
#
_symmetry.space_group_name_H-M   'P 1'
#
loop_
_entity.id
_entity.type
_entity.pdbx_description
1 polymer ?
#
loop_
_entity_poly.entity_id
_entity_poly.type
_entity_poly.pdbx_seq_one_letter_code
_entity_poly.pdbx_strand_id
1 'polypeptide(L)'
;NSGGVAEEAAVLFLEGKGIRILERNFRSYHGEIDIIALEQEMILVVEVKMRSYGDCGTAAEAVDFRKQKRICYTFNYYRMQRRLAENTAVRFDVIEVDKDFRCHWIQNAFEF
;
A
#
# COMPACT_ATOMS: atom_id res chain seq x y z
N ASN A 1 -16.29 9.99 -0.03
CA ASN A 1 -14.89 9.81 -0.42
C ASN A 1 -14.69 8.40 -0.99
N SER A 2 -14.54 8.33 -2.32
CA SER A 2 -14.39 7.05 -3.03
C SER A 2 -13.12 6.29 -2.60
N GLY A 3 -12.06 7.03 -2.23
CA GLY A 3 -10.82 6.43 -1.74
C GLY A 3 -11.01 5.66 -0.43
N GLY A 4 -11.88 6.15 0.45
CA GLY A 4 -12.17 5.48 1.71
C GLY A 4 -12.84 4.13 1.53
N VAL A 5 -13.72 4.02 0.54
CA VAL A 5 -14.43 2.77 0.24
C VAL A 5 -13.47 1.73 -0.33
N ALA A 6 -12.62 2.13 -1.28
CA ALA A 6 -11.62 1.23 -1.87
C ALA A 6 -10.63 0.77 -0.80
N GLU A 7 -10.19 1.68 0.05
CA GLU A 7 -9.26 1.35 1.13
C GLU A 7 -9.87 0.36 2.11
N GLU A 8 -11.15 0.54 2.47
CA GLU A 8 -11.84 -0.41 3.34
C GLU A 8 -11.89 -1.81 2.71
N ALA A 9 -12.19 -1.89 1.41
CA ALA A 9 -12.20 -3.15 0.70
C ALA A 9 -10.82 -3.82 0.74
N ALA A 10 -9.77 -3.04 0.55
CA ALA A 10 -8.40 -3.56 0.61
C ALA A 10 -8.04 -4.07 2.00
N VAL A 11 -8.44 -3.35 3.04
CA VAL A 11 -8.20 -3.77 4.43
C VAL A 11 -8.88 -5.11 4.71
N LEU A 12 -10.15 -5.23 4.37
CA LEU A 12 -10.90 -6.47 4.59
C LEU A 12 -10.30 -7.63 3.80
N PHE A 13 -9.85 -7.35 2.58
CA PHE A 13 -9.19 -8.35 1.74
C PHE A 13 -7.92 -8.88 2.42
N LEU A 14 -7.06 -7.98 2.91
CA LEU A 14 -5.82 -8.37 3.57
C LEU A 14 -6.09 -9.12 4.87
N GLU A 15 -7.01 -8.62 5.67
CA GLU A 15 -7.38 -9.29 6.93
C GLU A 15 -7.93 -10.70 6.68
N GLY A 16 -8.71 -10.87 5.62
CA GLY A 16 -9.21 -12.17 5.22
C GLY A 16 -8.11 -13.17 4.86
N LYS A 17 -6.92 -12.67 4.54
CA LYS A 17 -5.74 -13.52 4.27
C LYS A 17 -4.84 -13.68 5.49
N GLY A 18 -5.27 -13.21 6.65
CA GLY A 18 -4.50 -13.32 7.88
C GLY A 18 -3.42 -12.28 8.04
N ILE A 19 -3.47 -11.20 7.24
CA ILE A 19 -2.49 -10.14 7.32
C ILE A 19 -2.96 -9.08 8.30
N ARG A 20 -2.06 -8.68 9.19
CA ARG A 20 -2.37 -7.71 10.25
C ARG A 20 -2.19 -6.29 9.75
N ILE A 21 -3.21 -5.46 9.91
CA ILE A 21 -3.11 -4.05 9.55
C ILE A 21 -2.47 -3.30 10.72
N LEU A 22 -1.37 -2.60 10.44
CA LEU A 22 -0.65 -1.82 11.46
C LEU A 22 -1.10 -0.36 11.46
N GLU A 23 -1.24 0.23 10.28
CA GLU A 23 -1.62 1.63 10.13
C GLU A 23 -2.48 1.82 8.89
N ARG A 24 -3.37 2.80 8.94
CA ARG A 24 -4.15 3.23 7.78
C ARG A 24 -3.95 4.74 7.62
N ASN A 25 -3.81 5.19 6.39
CA ASN A 25 -3.65 6.62 6.08
C ASN A 25 -2.53 7.27 6.89
N PHE A 26 -1.37 6.61 6.89
CA PHE A 26 -0.21 7.15 7.59
C PHE A 26 0.35 8.32 6.79
N ARG A 27 0.48 9.47 7.43
CA ARG A 27 0.92 10.71 6.78
C ARG A 27 2.21 11.24 7.37
N SER A 28 3.01 11.85 6.48
CA SER A 28 4.19 12.61 6.86
C SER A 28 4.26 13.87 6.02
N TYR A 29 5.30 14.66 6.24
CA TYR A 29 5.58 15.81 5.39
C TYR A 29 5.75 15.40 3.92
N HIS A 30 6.25 14.21 3.66
CA HIS A 30 6.56 13.73 2.31
C HIS A 30 5.37 13.16 1.55
N GLY A 31 4.30 12.80 2.24
CA GLY A 31 3.15 12.20 1.59
C GLY A 31 2.39 11.26 2.50
N GLU A 32 1.68 10.32 1.90
CA GLU A 32 0.76 9.43 2.59
C GLU A 32 0.95 7.99 2.11
N ILE A 33 0.77 7.05 3.03
CA ILE A 33 0.70 5.61 2.74
C ILE A 33 -0.70 5.15 3.11
N ASP A 34 -1.38 4.48 2.18
CA ASP A 34 -2.76 4.04 2.42
C ASP A 34 -2.85 2.99 3.50
N ILE A 35 -1.99 1.96 3.42
CA ILE A 35 -2.00 0.86 4.38
C ILE A 35 -0.57 0.44 4.68
N ILE A 36 -0.26 0.25 5.96
CA ILE A 36 0.96 -0.43 6.39
C ILE A 36 0.50 -1.68 7.12
N ALA A 37 0.98 -2.83 6.70
CA ALA A 37 0.52 -4.12 7.22
C ALA A 37 1.72 -5.02 7.54
N LEU A 38 1.43 -6.11 8.23
CA LEU A 38 2.44 -7.07 8.65
C LEU A 38 2.02 -8.46 8.20
N GLU A 39 2.87 -9.08 7.39
CA GLU A 39 2.71 -10.47 6.99
C GLU A 39 3.88 -11.25 7.58
N GLN A 40 3.60 -12.04 8.62
CA GLN A 40 4.64 -12.70 9.39
C GLN A 40 5.63 -11.66 9.91
N GLU A 41 6.87 -11.63 9.43
CA GLU A 41 7.86 -10.65 9.87
C GLU A 41 8.16 -9.56 8.83
N MET A 42 7.38 -9.56 7.74
CA MET A 42 7.60 -8.61 6.66
C MET A 42 6.57 -7.48 6.70
N ILE A 43 7.05 -6.25 6.61
CA ILE A 43 6.19 -5.07 6.51
C ILE A 43 5.73 -4.94 5.06
N LEU A 44 4.43 -4.76 4.88
CA LEU A 44 3.85 -4.48 3.58
C LEU A 44 3.43 -3.02 3.54
N VAL A 45 3.95 -2.28 2.58
CA VAL A 45 3.53 -0.91 2.30
C VAL A 45 2.61 -0.97 1.09
N VAL A 46 1.33 -0.68 1.29
CA VAL A 46 0.31 -0.96 0.28
C VAL A 46 -0.32 0.34 -0.19
N GLU A 47 -0.27 0.55 -1.50
CA GLU A 47 -0.99 1.62 -2.17
C GLU A 47 -2.29 1.05 -2.73
N VAL A 48 -3.40 1.70 -2.41
CA VAL A 48 -4.71 1.28 -2.88
C VAL A 48 -5.12 2.15 -4.06
N LYS A 49 -5.51 1.53 -5.15
CA LYS A 49 -5.94 2.23 -6.34
C LYS A 49 -7.29 1.72 -6.80
N MET A 50 -8.23 2.65 -7.02
CA MET A 50 -9.50 2.32 -7.64
C MET A 50 -9.27 2.10 -9.13
N ARG A 51 -9.66 0.94 -9.65
CA ARG A 51 -9.53 0.63 -11.06
C ARG A 51 -10.78 1.10 -11.80
N SER A 52 -10.59 2.00 -12.76
CA SER A 52 -11.70 2.49 -13.59
C SER A 52 -11.95 1.54 -14.75
N TYR A 53 -13.18 1.54 -15.21
CA TYR A 53 -13.55 0.76 -16.39
C TYR A 53 -12.72 1.27 -17.58
N GLY A 54 -12.08 0.35 -18.28
CA GLY A 54 -11.26 0.70 -19.43
C GLY A 54 -9.79 0.97 -19.13
N ASP A 55 -9.38 0.92 -17.87
CA ASP A 55 -7.97 1.03 -17.53
C ASP A 55 -7.22 -0.18 -18.09
N CYS A 56 -6.14 0.07 -18.79
CA CYS A 56 -5.34 -0.99 -19.42
C CYS A 56 -3.86 -0.89 -19.07
N GLY A 57 -3.51 -0.19 -18.01
CA GLY A 57 -2.13 -0.12 -17.57
C GLY A 57 -1.72 -1.30 -16.69
N THR A 58 -0.43 -1.47 -16.49
CA THR A 58 0.10 -2.43 -15.52
C THR A 58 0.00 -1.85 -14.11
N ALA A 59 0.14 -2.71 -13.10
CA ALA A 59 0.16 -2.26 -11.72
C ALA A 59 1.30 -1.29 -11.44
N ALA A 60 2.46 -1.50 -12.07
CA ALA A 60 3.59 -0.61 -11.92
C ALA A 60 3.29 0.77 -12.48
N GLU A 61 2.45 0.85 -13.52
CA GLU A 61 2.03 2.12 -14.10
C GLU A 61 1.00 2.84 -13.25
N ALA A 62 0.31 2.11 -12.36
CA ALA A 62 -0.70 2.69 -11.47
C ALA A 62 -0.08 3.64 -10.46
N VAL A 63 1.20 3.48 -10.15
CA VAL A 63 1.92 4.32 -9.20
C VAL A 63 3.15 4.85 -9.90
N ASP A 64 3.13 6.12 -10.29
CA ASP A 64 4.26 6.70 -11.03
C ASP A 64 5.49 6.86 -10.13
N PHE A 65 6.63 7.13 -10.76
CA PHE A 65 7.91 7.19 -10.06
C PHE A 65 7.94 8.27 -8.97
N ARG A 66 7.30 9.40 -9.21
CA ARG A 66 7.23 10.49 -8.23
C ARG A 66 6.47 10.05 -6.98
N LYS A 67 5.36 9.35 -7.17
CA LYS A 67 4.56 8.85 -6.07
C LYS A 67 5.30 7.75 -5.33
N GLN A 68 6.00 6.87 -6.06
CA GLN A 68 6.83 5.83 -5.44
C GLN A 68 7.85 6.45 -4.49
N LYS A 69 8.52 7.52 -4.92
CA LYS A 69 9.50 8.22 -4.08
C LYS A 69 8.85 8.77 -2.81
N ARG A 70 7.69 9.40 -2.94
CA ARG A 70 6.97 9.95 -1.78
C ARG A 70 6.59 8.86 -0.79
N ILE A 71 6.13 7.71 -1.30
CA ILE A 71 5.80 6.57 -0.46
C ILE A 71 7.04 6.09 0.28
N CYS A 72 8.15 5.97 -0.40
CA CYS A 72 9.40 5.50 0.22
C CYS A 72 9.92 6.46 1.28
N TYR A 73 9.86 7.77 1.03
CA TYR A 73 10.28 8.76 2.04
C TYR A 73 9.33 8.74 3.24
N THR A 74 8.03 8.57 3.00
CA THR A 74 7.05 8.47 4.07
C THR A 74 7.30 7.21 4.90
N PHE A 75 7.62 6.09 4.24
CA PHE A 75 7.95 4.87 4.95
C PHE A 75 9.24 5.01 5.76
N ASN A 76 10.24 5.71 5.24
CA ASN A 76 11.46 5.96 6.02
C ASN A 76 11.15 6.73 7.30
N TYR A 77 10.23 7.70 7.22
CA TYR A 77 9.79 8.42 8.40
C TYR A 77 9.09 7.47 9.39
N TYR A 78 8.21 6.61 8.90
CA TYR A 78 7.54 5.60 9.71
C TYR A 78 8.56 4.69 10.40
N ARG A 79 9.54 4.20 9.64
CA ARG A 79 10.60 3.33 10.13
C ARG A 79 11.35 3.99 11.30
N MET A 80 11.71 5.25 11.15
CA MET A 80 12.42 6.00 12.19
C MET A 80 11.53 6.22 13.41
N GLN A 81 10.29 6.63 13.18
CA GLN A 81 9.35 6.92 14.26
C GLN A 81 9.04 5.68 15.10
N ARG A 82 8.93 4.53 14.47
CA ARG A 82 8.64 3.26 15.12
C ARG A 82 9.90 2.51 15.56
N ARG A 83 11.08 3.05 15.26
CA ARG A 83 12.38 2.45 15.62
C ARG A 83 12.52 1.02 15.10
N LEU A 84 12.12 0.80 13.85
CA LEU A 84 12.26 -0.51 13.21
C LEU A 84 13.74 -0.79 12.94
N ALA A 85 14.14 -2.06 13.06
CA ALA A 85 15.50 -2.47 12.73
C ALA A 85 15.79 -2.20 11.25
N GLU A 86 17.03 -1.87 10.92
CA GLU A 86 17.43 -1.58 9.54
C GLU A 86 17.23 -2.77 8.62
N ASN A 87 17.35 -3.98 9.15
CA ASN A 87 17.17 -5.21 8.38
C ASN A 87 15.74 -5.70 8.35
N THR A 88 14.77 -4.89 8.77
CA THR A 88 13.36 -5.25 8.69
C THR A 88 12.98 -5.44 7.23
N ALA A 89 12.42 -6.59 6.90
CA ALA A 89 11.96 -6.87 5.54
C ALA A 89 10.76 -6.00 5.20
N VAL A 90 10.78 -5.38 4.02
CA VAL A 90 9.73 -4.49 3.54
C VAL A 90 9.44 -4.79 2.09
N ARG A 91 8.16 -4.78 1.73
CA ARG A 91 7.74 -4.96 0.35
C ARG A 91 6.70 -3.90 0.00
N PHE A 92 6.79 -3.35 -1.21
CA PHE A 92 5.87 -2.32 -1.68
C PHE A 92 4.87 -2.95 -2.64
N ASP A 93 3.62 -2.95 -2.25
CA ASP A 93 2.54 -3.61 -2.99
C ASP A 93 1.50 -2.60 -3.45
N VAL A 94 0.73 -3.00 -4.45
CA VAL A 94 -0.44 -2.24 -4.92
C VAL A 94 -1.65 -3.15 -4.85
N ILE A 95 -2.77 -2.65 -4.35
CA ILE A 95 -4.05 -3.33 -4.45
C ILE A 95 -4.95 -2.49 -5.33
N GLU A 96 -5.35 -3.06 -6.46
CA GLU A 96 -6.33 -2.45 -7.33
C GLU A 96 -7.71 -2.94 -6.92
N VAL A 97 -8.64 -2.01 -6.71
CA VAL A 97 -10.02 -2.34 -6.32
C VAL A 97 -10.94 -1.97 -7.48
N ASP A 98 -11.69 -2.93 -7.99
CA ASP A 98 -12.59 -2.67 -9.10
C ASP A 98 -13.95 -2.16 -8.61
N LYS A 99 -14.86 -1.90 -9.54
CA LYS A 99 -16.18 -1.34 -9.23
C LYS A 99 -17.06 -2.30 -8.40
N ASP A 100 -16.75 -3.58 -8.41
CA ASP A 100 -17.45 -4.59 -7.62
C ASP A 100 -16.74 -4.89 -6.31
N PHE A 101 -15.77 -4.04 -5.95
CA PHE A 101 -14.95 -4.14 -4.74
C PHE A 101 -14.10 -5.40 -4.68
N ARG A 102 -13.82 -6.01 -5.84
CA ARG A 102 -12.85 -7.09 -5.92
C ARG A 102 -11.46 -6.51 -5.92
N CYS A 103 -10.57 -7.17 -5.20
CA CYS A 103 -9.20 -6.71 -5.02
C CYS A 103 -8.24 -7.55 -5.85
N HIS A 104 -7.36 -6.87 -6.57
CA HIS A 104 -6.25 -7.50 -7.29
C HIS A 104 -4.97 -7.07 -6.59
N TRP A 105 -4.31 -8.01 -5.95
CA TRP A 105 -3.13 -7.73 -5.14
C TRP A 105 -1.88 -7.98 -5.95
N ILE A 106 -1.16 -6.89 -6.22
CA ILE A 106 0.10 -6.94 -6.95
C ILE A 106 1.22 -6.80 -5.94
N GLN A 107 1.88 -7.91 -5.66
CA GLN A 107 2.97 -7.95 -4.69
C GLN A 107 4.26 -7.49 -5.34
N ASN A 108 5.08 -6.78 -4.57
CA ASN A 108 6.37 -6.27 -5.03
C ASN A 108 6.23 -5.45 -6.31
N ALA A 109 5.28 -4.51 -6.28
CA ALA A 109 4.95 -3.71 -7.46
C ALA A 109 6.06 -2.74 -7.83
N PHE A 110 6.85 -2.28 -6.86
CA PHE A 110 8.01 -1.43 -7.11
C PHE A 110 9.02 -1.61 -5.97
N GLU A 111 10.24 -1.18 -6.24
CA GLU A 111 11.33 -1.21 -5.27
C GLU A 111 11.92 0.17 -5.13
N PHE A 112 12.57 0.37 -4.00
CA PHE A 112 13.23 1.64 -3.73
C PHE A 112 14.73 1.44 -3.62
#